data_5a127a0331b81da448a1410bc3ae4da8
#
_entry.id   5a127a0331b81da448a1410bc3ae4da8
#
_cell.length_a   1.000
_cell.length_b   1.000
_cell.length_c   1.000
_cell.angle_alpha   90.00
_cell.angle_beta   90.00
_cell.angle_gamma   90.00
#
_symmetry.space_group_name_H-M   'P 1'
#
loop_
_entity.id
_entity.type
_entity.pdbx_description
1 polymer ?
#
loop_
_entity_poly.entity_id
_entity_poly.type
_entity_poly.pdbx_seq_one_letter_code
_entity_poly.pdbx_strand_id
1 'polypeptide(L)'
;VSWTKADIAFETIQQRQLVAKLMKSVKLFEGLSGDEALELLAQAEKSVFAAGDYIIQEGERGAFMYVIIAGKVEITKWVNGSYEKPLAEFGAGDSFGEMALVDNLERSASAKALTGCTLLRLSDQEFRLIPAIGAKIYRNIACLLSQRLRNTNAMISLLMAETDDAAA
;
A
#
# COMPACT_ATOMS: atom_id res chain seq x y z
N VAL A 1 -12.37 14.04 -32.41
CA VAL A 1 -11.34 13.01 -32.68
C VAL A 1 -12.06 11.67 -32.60
N SER A 2 -12.21 10.96 -33.72
CA SER A 2 -12.86 9.64 -33.74
C SER A 2 -11.78 8.57 -33.49
N TRP A 3 -11.93 7.81 -32.42
CA TRP A 3 -11.08 6.66 -32.11
C TRP A 3 -11.36 5.51 -33.09
N THR A 4 -10.32 4.87 -33.60
CA THR A 4 -10.46 3.68 -34.43
C THR A 4 -10.60 2.42 -33.57
N LYS A 5 -11.12 1.32 -34.18
CA LYS A 5 -11.16 0.01 -33.50
C LYS A 5 -9.75 -0.49 -33.11
N ALA A 6 -8.72 -0.08 -33.83
CA ALA A 6 -7.33 -0.42 -33.52
C ALA A 6 -6.82 0.34 -32.28
N ASP A 7 -7.18 1.61 -32.11
CA ASP A 7 -6.79 2.42 -30.96
C ASP A 7 -7.41 1.86 -29.68
N ILE A 8 -8.70 1.49 -29.72
CA ILE A 8 -9.43 0.88 -28.61
C ILE A 8 -8.84 -0.49 -28.25
N ALA A 9 -8.47 -1.31 -29.26
CA ALA A 9 -7.85 -2.61 -29.03
C ALA A 9 -6.45 -2.48 -28.41
N PHE A 10 -5.66 -1.51 -28.83
CA PHE A 10 -4.31 -1.24 -28.32
C PHE A 10 -4.35 -0.78 -26.85
N GLU A 11 -5.26 0.13 -26.51
CA GLU A 11 -5.48 0.59 -25.13
C GLU A 11 -5.91 -0.57 -24.21
N THR A 12 -6.81 -1.42 -24.70
CA THR A 12 -7.25 -2.63 -23.97
C THR A 12 -6.11 -3.63 -23.73
N ILE A 13 -5.20 -3.82 -24.70
CA ILE A 13 -4.03 -4.71 -24.56
C ILE A 13 -3.06 -4.14 -23.52
N GLN A 14 -2.76 -2.85 -23.56
CA GLN A 14 -1.88 -2.20 -22.59
C GLN A 14 -2.45 -2.28 -21.17
N GLN A 15 -3.74 -2.04 -21.00
CA GLN A 15 -4.43 -2.17 -19.71
C GLN A 15 -4.31 -3.60 -19.16
N ARG A 16 -4.57 -4.63 -19.98
CA ARG A 16 -4.44 -6.03 -19.57
C ARG A 16 -3.02 -6.42 -19.20
N GLN A 17 -2.01 -5.90 -19.92
CA GLN A 17 -0.60 -6.14 -19.58
C GLN A 17 -0.21 -5.49 -18.25
N LEU A 18 -0.68 -4.27 -17.99
CA LEU A 18 -0.46 -3.59 -16.71
C LEU A 18 -1.12 -4.36 -15.57
N VAL A 19 -2.38 -4.77 -15.72
CA VAL A 19 -3.10 -5.59 -14.74
C VAL A 19 -2.35 -6.88 -14.46
N ALA A 20 -1.93 -7.62 -15.48
CA ALA A 20 -1.18 -8.86 -15.31
C ALA A 20 0.15 -8.65 -14.57
N LYS A 21 0.83 -7.52 -14.79
CA LYS A 21 2.04 -7.14 -14.05
C LYS A 21 1.72 -6.85 -12.59
N LEU A 22 0.69 -6.05 -12.31
CA LEU A 22 0.27 -5.69 -10.96
C LEU A 22 -0.18 -6.91 -10.16
N MET A 23 -0.95 -7.81 -10.77
CA MET A 23 -1.38 -9.06 -10.13
C MET A 23 -0.20 -9.97 -9.72
N LYS A 24 0.92 -9.90 -10.43
CA LYS A 24 2.13 -10.68 -10.08
C LYS A 24 2.99 -10.03 -9.01
N SER A 25 3.03 -8.69 -8.97
CA SER A 25 3.93 -7.94 -8.11
C SER A 25 3.28 -7.44 -6.82
N VAL A 26 1.97 -7.24 -6.82
CA VAL A 26 1.23 -6.66 -5.69
C VAL A 26 0.57 -7.75 -4.87
N LYS A 27 1.09 -8.02 -3.68
CA LYS A 27 0.55 -9.04 -2.75
C LYS A 27 -0.91 -8.79 -2.38
N LEU A 28 -1.33 -7.52 -2.35
CA LEU A 28 -2.71 -7.14 -2.06
C LEU A 28 -3.71 -7.72 -3.07
N PHE A 29 -3.28 -7.99 -4.32
CA PHE A 29 -4.13 -8.49 -5.40
C PHE A 29 -4.10 -10.02 -5.52
N GLU A 30 -3.47 -10.72 -4.59
CA GLU A 30 -3.41 -12.19 -4.59
C GLU A 30 -4.83 -12.79 -4.56
N GLY A 31 -5.07 -13.77 -5.44
CA GLY A 31 -6.36 -14.47 -5.56
C GLY A 31 -7.47 -13.69 -6.29
N LEU A 32 -7.20 -12.48 -6.80
CA LEU A 32 -8.10 -11.83 -7.75
C LEU A 32 -7.99 -12.49 -9.12
N SER A 33 -9.10 -12.55 -9.86
CA SER A 33 -9.06 -12.82 -11.30
C SER A 33 -8.63 -11.56 -12.08
N GLY A 34 -8.30 -11.72 -13.37
CA GLY A 34 -7.97 -10.57 -14.22
C GLY A 34 -9.11 -9.56 -14.34
N ASP A 35 -10.35 -10.04 -14.42
CA ASP A 35 -11.54 -9.19 -14.50
C ASP A 35 -11.82 -8.47 -13.18
N GLU A 36 -11.68 -9.16 -12.03
CA GLU A 36 -11.79 -8.54 -10.70
C GLU A 36 -10.71 -7.45 -10.48
N ALA A 37 -9.49 -7.70 -10.94
CA ALA A 37 -8.41 -6.72 -10.85
C ALA A 37 -8.67 -5.49 -11.76
N LEU A 38 -9.20 -5.71 -12.98
CA LEU A 38 -9.62 -4.62 -13.87
C LEU A 38 -10.73 -3.77 -13.24
N GLU A 39 -11.73 -4.42 -12.66
CA GLU A 39 -12.85 -3.74 -12.00
C GLU A 39 -12.39 -2.90 -10.80
N LEU A 40 -11.49 -3.44 -9.96
CA LEU A 40 -10.90 -2.72 -8.85
C LEU A 40 -10.07 -1.52 -9.33
N LEU A 41 -9.21 -1.73 -10.33
CA LEU A 41 -8.34 -0.68 -10.88
C LEU A 41 -9.11 0.42 -11.60
N ALA A 42 -10.28 0.13 -12.15
CA ALA A 42 -11.17 1.13 -12.76
C ALA A 42 -11.72 2.11 -11.73
N GLN A 43 -11.78 1.74 -10.46
CA GLN A 43 -12.23 2.60 -9.35
C GLN A 43 -11.05 3.28 -8.63
N ALA A 44 -9.84 2.75 -8.76
CA ALA A 44 -8.65 3.25 -8.07
C ALA A 44 -8.22 4.63 -8.60
N GLU A 45 -7.84 5.51 -7.70
CA GLU A 45 -7.31 6.83 -8.03
C GLU A 45 -5.79 6.78 -8.17
N LYS A 46 -5.26 7.26 -9.31
CA LYS A 46 -3.82 7.41 -9.50
C LYS A 46 -3.34 8.71 -8.87
N SER A 47 -2.35 8.59 -7.98
CA SER A 47 -1.70 9.73 -7.31
C SER A 47 -0.20 9.75 -7.64
N VAL A 48 0.37 10.95 -7.80
CA VAL A 48 1.80 11.16 -8.08
C VAL A 48 2.37 12.10 -7.04
N PHE A 49 3.53 11.75 -6.48
CA PHE A 49 4.24 12.54 -5.47
C PHE A 49 5.69 12.77 -5.89
N ALA A 50 6.22 13.95 -5.58
CA ALA A 50 7.63 14.25 -5.75
C ALA A 50 8.45 13.69 -4.58
N ALA A 51 9.77 13.52 -4.78
CA ALA A 51 10.66 13.17 -3.69
C ALA A 51 10.59 14.22 -2.57
N GLY A 52 10.43 13.77 -1.33
CA GLY A 52 10.27 14.61 -0.16
C GLY A 52 8.84 14.91 0.25
N ASP A 53 7.83 14.64 -0.60
CA ASP A 53 6.43 14.87 -0.27
C ASP A 53 5.94 13.91 0.83
N TYR A 54 5.11 14.42 1.75
CA TYR A 54 4.32 13.57 2.62
C TYR A 54 3.10 13.05 1.87
N ILE A 55 2.94 11.73 1.86
CA ILE A 55 1.80 11.03 1.27
C ILE A 55 0.69 10.84 2.30
N ILE A 56 1.11 10.54 3.54
CA ILE A 56 0.28 10.40 4.74
C ILE A 56 1.04 11.05 5.89
N GLN A 57 0.33 11.73 6.79
CA GLN A 57 0.89 12.23 8.04
C GLN A 57 0.30 11.47 9.24
N GLU A 58 1.14 11.14 10.21
CA GLU A 58 0.71 10.52 11.48
C GLU A 58 -0.35 11.37 12.17
N GLY A 59 -1.40 10.74 12.70
CA GLY A 59 -2.52 11.41 13.36
C GLY A 59 -3.62 11.90 12.41
N GLU A 60 -3.40 11.96 11.08
CA GLU A 60 -4.47 12.28 10.14
C GLU A 60 -5.55 11.18 10.10
N ARG A 61 -6.75 11.55 9.68
CA ARG A 61 -7.85 10.60 9.42
C ARG A 61 -8.00 10.34 7.93
N GLY A 62 -8.29 9.08 7.58
CA GLY A 62 -8.56 8.74 6.19
C GLY A 62 -8.75 7.24 5.99
N ALA A 63 -9.93 6.85 5.48
CA ALA A 63 -10.31 5.46 5.20
C ALA A 63 -9.84 5.03 3.80
N PHE A 64 -8.54 5.11 3.52
CA PHE A 64 -7.92 4.70 2.27
C PHE A 64 -6.51 4.18 2.50
N MET A 65 -6.01 3.41 1.55
CA MET A 65 -4.64 2.89 1.50
C MET A 65 -4.00 3.17 0.15
N TYR A 66 -2.69 2.96 0.06
CA TYR A 66 -1.97 3.09 -1.19
C TYR A 66 -1.25 1.80 -1.57
N VAL A 67 -1.19 1.54 -2.88
CA VAL A 67 -0.33 0.54 -3.52
C VAL A 67 0.74 1.27 -4.32
N ILE A 68 2.01 0.92 -4.12
CA ILE A 68 3.14 1.54 -4.82
C ILE A 68 3.30 0.89 -6.19
N ILE A 69 3.11 1.69 -7.25
CA ILE A 69 3.32 1.27 -8.64
C ILE A 69 4.76 1.51 -9.05
N ALA A 70 5.33 2.65 -8.63
CA ALA A 70 6.72 3.02 -8.87
C ALA A 70 7.21 3.97 -7.78
N GLY A 71 8.51 3.95 -7.49
CA GLY A 71 9.16 4.77 -6.49
C GLY A 71 9.39 4.03 -5.18
N LYS A 72 9.87 4.78 -4.19
CA LYS A 72 10.18 4.30 -2.83
C LYS A 72 9.54 5.22 -1.80
N VAL A 73 8.99 4.64 -0.75
CA VAL A 73 8.29 5.32 0.33
C VAL A 73 8.90 4.90 1.67
N GLU A 74 9.24 5.87 2.50
CA GLU A 74 9.69 5.66 3.88
C GLU A 74 8.50 5.82 4.82
N ILE A 75 8.35 4.87 5.73
CA ILE A 75 7.40 4.97 6.85
C ILE A 75 8.16 5.49 8.05
N THR A 76 7.68 6.59 8.64
CA THR A 76 8.30 7.23 9.80
C THR A 76 7.31 7.37 10.94
N LYS A 77 7.83 7.43 12.16
CA LYS A 77 7.04 7.67 13.36
C LYS A 77 7.67 8.75 14.22
N TRP A 78 6.83 9.62 14.76
CA TRP A 78 7.26 10.61 15.74
C TRP A 78 7.66 9.96 17.06
N VAL A 79 8.84 10.31 17.55
CA VAL A 79 9.36 9.85 18.83
C VAL A 79 9.30 11.01 19.82
N ASN A 80 8.48 10.86 20.85
CA ASN A 80 8.30 11.86 21.93
C ASN A 80 7.98 13.28 21.42
N GLY A 81 7.36 13.39 20.24
CA GLY A 81 7.02 14.68 19.61
C GLY A 81 8.21 15.53 19.16
N SER A 82 9.44 14.96 19.15
CA SER A 82 10.65 15.72 18.90
C SER A 82 11.29 15.49 17.54
N TYR A 83 11.26 14.26 17.03
CA TYR A 83 11.83 13.89 15.74
C TYR A 83 11.15 12.67 15.13
N GLU A 84 11.21 12.54 13.82
CA GLU A 84 10.74 11.34 13.11
C GLU A 84 11.85 10.29 13.04
N LYS A 85 11.48 9.03 13.32
CA LYS A 85 12.35 7.87 13.17
C LYS A 85 11.85 6.98 12.04
N PRO A 86 12.71 6.57 11.09
CA PRO A 86 12.33 5.62 10.05
C PRO A 86 12.02 4.26 10.67
N LEU A 87 10.90 3.66 10.26
CA LEU A 87 10.45 2.34 10.66
C LEU A 87 10.63 1.30 9.56
N ALA A 88 10.37 1.68 8.30
CA ALA A 88 10.42 0.78 7.15
C ALA A 88 10.58 1.56 5.84
N GLU A 89 11.12 0.91 4.82
CA GLU A 89 11.11 1.37 3.43
C GLU A 89 10.26 0.41 2.60
N PHE A 90 9.38 0.95 1.77
CA PHE A 90 8.52 0.22 0.85
C PHE A 90 8.81 0.61 -0.60
N GLY A 91 8.69 -0.36 -1.51
CA GLY A 91 8.91 -0.19 -2.94
C GLY A 91 7.74 -0.64 -3.79
N ALA A 92 7.95 -0.68 -5.11
CA ALA A 92 6.93 -1.11 -6.06
C ALA A 92 6.38 -2.51 -5.72
N GLY A 93 5.06 -2.64 -5.64
CA GLY A 93 4.33 -3.85 -5.25
C GLY A 93 3.93 -3.88 -3.78
N ASP A 94 4.52 -3.04 -2.92
CA ASP A 94 4.09 -2.92 -1.53
C ASP A 94 2.87 -2.01 -1.39
N SER A 95 2.23 -2.09 -0.22
CA SER A 95 1.08 -1.25 0.15
C SER A 95 1.24 -0.71 1.56
N PHE A 96 0.60 0.43 1.85
CA PHE A 96 0.62 1.07 3.17
C PHE A 96 -0.65 1.89 3.43
N GLY A 97 -0.89 2.25 4.70
CA GLY A 97 -2.07 2.99 5.14
C GLY A 97 -3.30 2.11 5.35
N GLU A 98 -3.15 0.78 5.26
CA GLU A 98 -4.22 -0.20 5.40
C GLU A 98 -4.84 -0.24 6.81
N MET A 99 -4.09 0.10 7.86
CA MET A 99 -4.60 0.05 9.23
C MET A 99 -5.81 0.97 9.40
N ALA A 100 -5.67 2.25 9.05
CA ALA A 100 -6.74 3.23 9.15
C ALA A 100 -7.95 2.93 8.23
N LEU A 101 -7.74 2.15 7.17
CA LEU A 101 -8.82 1.66 6.32
C LEU A 101 -9.61 0.53 7.01
N VAL A 102 -8.94 -0.32 7.81
CA VAL A 102 -9.57 -1.46 8.49
C VAL A 102 -10.28 -1.03 9.77
N ASP A 103 -9.63 -0.21 10.61
CA ASP A 103 -10.12 0.14 11.96
C ASP A 103 -10.74 1.56 12.03
N ASN A 104 -10.63 2.34 10.94
CA ASN A 104 -11.11 3.71 10.86
C ASN A 104 -10.52 4.66 11.94
N LEU A 105 -9.34 4.32 12.45
CA LEU A 105 -8.59 5.14 13.38
C LEU A 105 -7.67 6.13 12.65
N GLU A 106 -6.96 6.96 13.40
CA GLU A 106 -5.96 7.87 12.89
C GLU A 106 -4.75 7.11 12.33
N ARG A 107 -4.02 7.74 11.42
CA ARG A 107 -2.80 7.18 10.84
C ARG A 107 -1.78 6.89 11.92
N SER A 108 -1.35 5.65 12.01
CA SER A 108 -0.40 5.18 13.03
C SER A 108 1.03 5.65 12.77
N ALA A 109 1.35 6.13 11.57
CA ALA A 109 2.67 6.56 11.14
C ALA A 109 2.56 7.49 9.92
N SER A 110 3.60 8.28 9.65
CA SER A 110 3.74 9.05 8.44
C SER A 110 4.31 8.21 7.30
N ALA A 111 4.02 8.58 6.05
CA ALA A 111 4.60 8.00 4.84
C ALA A 111 5.13 9.13 3.96
N LYS A 112 6.43 9.08 3.62
CA LYS A 112 7.15 10.09 2.85
C LYS A 112 7.75 9.50 1.58
N ALA A 113 7.60 10.17 0.46
CA ALA A 113 8.21 9.77 -0.80
C ALA A 113 9.73 9.98 -0.75
N LEU A 114 10.52 8.91 -0.85
CA LEU A 114 11.98 8.99 -0.97
C LEU A 114 12.44 9.33 -2.39
N THR A 115 11.64 8.93 -3.38
CA THR A 115 11.84 9.24 -4.80
C THR A 115 10.53 9.74 -5.40
N GLY A 116 10.51 10.14 -6.67
CA GLY A 116 9.24 10.34 -7.37
C GLY A 116 8.41 9.05 -7.33
N CYS A 117 7.18 9.14 -6.83
CA CYS A 117 6.29 8.00 -6.62
C CYS A 117 5.04 8.08 -7.49
N THR A 118 4.63 6.94 -8.02
CA THR A 118 3.30 6.72 -8.61
C THR A 118 2.57 5.69 -7.76
N LEU A 119 1.42 6.05 -7.22
CA LEU A 119 0.63 5.26 -6.30
C LEU A 119 -0.78 5.03 -6.84
N LEU A 120 -1.41 3.93 -6.45
CA LEU A 120 -2.86 3.74 -6.56
C LEU A 120 -3.47 3.89 -5.18
N ARG A 121 -4.42 4.80 -5.06
CA ARG A 121 -5.24 5.00 -3.87
C ARG A 121 -6.47 4.14 -3.96
N LEU A 122 -6.73 3.38 -2.90
CA LEU A 122 -7.89 2.50 -2.73
C LEU A 122 -8.60 2.87 -1.44
N SER A 123 -9.92 3.04 -1.47
CA SER A 123 -10.73 3.35 -0.29
C SER A 123 -11.67 2.20 0.06
N ASP A 124 -12.22 2.23 1.27
CA ASP A 124 -13.24 1.29 1.73
C ASP A 124 -14.51 1.34 0.84
N GLN A 125 -14.77 2.48 0.21
CA GLN A 125 -15.94 2.63 -0.64
C GLN A 125 -15.89 1.71 -1.87
N GLU A 126 -14.74 1.58 -2.54
CA GLU A 126 -14.56 0.67 -3.67
C GLU A 126 -14.76 -0.79 -3.24
N PHE A 127 -14.30 -1.16 -2.06
CA PHE A 127 -14.42 -2.53 -1.54
C PHE A 127 -15.87 -2.89 -1.18
N ARG A 128 -16.66 -1.91 -0.74
CA ARG A 128 -18.09 -2.08 -0.46
C ARG A 128 -18.94 -2.22 -1.72
N LEU A 129 -18.54 -1.55 -2.81
CA LEU A 129 -19.24 -1.64 -4.08
C LEU A 129 -19.16 -3.03 -4.71
N ILE A 130 -18.07 -3.77 -4.44
CA ILE A 130 -17.84 -5.12 -4.98
C ILE A 130 -17.46 -6.06 -3.84
N PRO A 131 -18.45 -6.59 -3.08
CA PRO A 131 -18.20 -7.35 -1.85
C PRO A 131 -17.29 -8.58 -2.03
N ALA A 132 -17.37 -9.26 -3.19
CA ALA A 132 -16.53 -10.43 -3.47
C ALA A 132 -15.04 -10.06 -3.59
N ILE A 133 -14.72 -8.93 -4.22
CA ILE A 133 -13.37 -8.37 -4.30
C ILE A 133 -12.94 -7.87 -2.92
N GLY A 134 -13.81 -7.11 -2.24
CA GLY A 134 -13.59 -6.59 -0.90
C GLY A 134 -13.17 -7.68 0.08
N ALA A 135 -13.86 -8.82 0.11
CA ALA A 135 -13.53 -9.95 0.98
C ALA A 135 -12.11 -10.48 0.72
N LYS A 136 -11.69 -10.59 -0.54
CA LYS A 136 -10.33 -11.02 -0.91
C LYS A 136 -9.29 -10.00 -0.48
N ILE A 137 -9.54 -8.72 -0.73
CA ILE A 137 -8.63 -7.62 -0.36
C ILE A 137 -8.46 -7.56 1.16
N TYR A 138 -9.54 -7.60 1.95
CA TYR A 138 -9.44 -7.60 3.42
C TYR A 138 -8.70 -8.82 3.96
N ARG A 139 -8.89 -10.01 3.36
CA ARG A 139 -8.10 -11.19 3.69
C ARG A 139 -6.61 -10.96 3.42
N ASN A 140 -6.27 -10.37 2.29
CA ASN A 140 -4.89 -10.09 1.92
C ASN A 140 -4.26 -9.01 2.83
N ILE A 141 -5.03 -7.98 3.22
CA ILE A 141 -4.61 -7.00 4.25
C ILE A 141 -4.31 -7.72 5.57
N ALA A 142 -5.19 -8.60 6.03
CA ALA A 142 -4.96 -9.37 7.25
C ALA A 142 -3.68 -10.23 7.18
N CYS A 143 -3.41 -10.86 6.03
CA CYS A 143 -2.16 -11.60 5.81
C CYS A 143 -0.92 -10.68 5.86
N LEU A 144 -0.98 -9.51 5.23
CA LEU A 144 0.11 -8.52 5.25
C LEU A 144 0.37 -8.00 6.66
N LEU A 145 -0.66 -7.63 7.40
CA LEU A 145 -0.54 -7.17 8.79
C LEU A 145 0.01 -8.27 9.71
N SER A 146 -0.44 -9.52 9.54
CA SER A 146 0.09 -10.67 10.28
C SER A 146 1.58 -10.89 10.01
N GLN A 147 2.03 -10.72 8.77
CA GLN A 147 3.45 -10.82 8.42
C GLN A 147 4.26 -9.67 9.03
N ARG A 148 3.76 -8.45 8.96
CA ARG A 148 4.42 -7.28 9.58
C ARG A 148 4.54 -7.43 11.10
N LEU A 149 3.49 -7.92 11.75
CA LEU A 149 3.51 -8.18 13.19
C LEU A 149 4.55 -9.25 13.55
N ARG A 150 4.65 -10.36 12.79
CA ARG A 150 5.70 -11.37 13.02
C ARG A 150 7.09 -10.79 12.86
N ASN A 151 7.33 -9.97 11.85
CA ASN A 151 8.62 -9.33 11.62
C ASN A 151 8.97 -8.36 12.77
N THR A 152 8.01 -7.58 13.24
CA THR A 152 8.19 -6.66 14.38
C THR A 152 8.51 -7.44 15.67
N ASN A 153 7.79 -8.53 15.95
CA ASN A 153 8.04 -9.36 17.12
C ASN A 153 9.45 -9.98 17.08
N ALA A 154 9.90 -10.45 15.91
CA ALA A 154 11.26 -10.97 15.74
C ALA A 154 12.32 -9.88 16.01
N MET A 155 12.10 -8.66 15.52
CA MET A 155 13.00 -7.53 15.76
C MET A 155 13.05 -7.14 17.24
N ILE A 156 11.92 -7.11 17.92
CA ILE A 156 11.84 -6.85 19.36
C ILE A 156 12.63 -7.93 20.14
N SER A 157 12.47 -9.21 19.79
CA SER A 157 13.20 -10.30 20.44
C SER A 157 14.72 -10.17 20.28
N LEU A 158 15.20 -9.74 19.10
CA LEU A 158 16.63 -9.49 18.87
C LEU A 158 17.15 -8.32 19.73
N LEU A 159 16.41 -7.22 19.80
CA LEU A 159 16.78 -6.06 20.62
C LEU A 159 16.83 -6.40 22.11
N MET A 160 15.89 -7.23 22.59
CA MET A 160 15.90 -7.69 23.99
C MET A 160 17.14 -8.56 24.29
N ALA A 161 17.53 -9.46 23.38
CA ALA A 161 18.72 -10.28 23.55
C ALA A 161 20.01 -9.44 23.60
N GLU A 162 20.13 -8.42 22.74
CA GLU A 162 21.30 -7.50 22.76
C GLU A 162 21.39 -6.69 24.06
N THR A 163 20.24 -6.31 24.66
CA THR A 163 20.24 -5.59 25.94
C THR A 163 20.62 -6.48 27.11
N ASP A 164 20.27 -7.76 27.09
CA ASP A 164 20.64 -8.71 28.15
C ASP A 164 22.18 -9.03 28.10
N ASP A 165 22.73 -9.18 26.90
CA ASP A 165 24.17 -9.39 26.71
C ASP A 165 25.03 -8.16 27.13
N ALA A 166 24.47 -6.94 26.97
CA ALA A 166 25.15 -5.71 27.36
C ALA A 166 25.08 -5.42 28.87
N ALA A 167 24.21 -6.13 29.60
CA ALA A 167 24.02 -5.99 31.05
C ALA A 167 24.75 -7.08 31.88
N ALA A 168 25.33 -8.07 31.21
CA ALA A 168 26.09 -9.18 31.82
C ALA A 168 27.61 -8.91 31.80
#